data_0505f7e753ab67c14eabf22fef601cb4
#
_entry.id   0505f7e753ab67c14eabf22fef601cb4
#
_cell.length_a   1.000
_cell.length_b   1.000
_cell.length_c   1.000
_cell.angle_alpha   90.00
_cell.angle_beta   90.00
_cell.angle_gamma   90.00
#
_symmetry.space_group_name_H-M   'P 1'
#
loop_
_entity.id
_entity.type
_entity.pdbx_description
1 polymer ?
#
loop_
_entity_poly.entity_id
_entity_poly.type
_entity_poly.pdbx_seq_one_letter_code
_entity_poly.pdbx_strand_id
1 'polypeptide(L)'
;EIRRNVLRKFTPKFLKKLWPAVLKSQITLEKTPELAEAARKTIENRLSAENWEDTEWSRANMICMYARLKDAQEAYKSVQLLQGKLSRENLMTVSPGGIAGAEGDIYSFDGNPAGTAGMAEMLIQNHEGYVEFLPCLPIEWKDGGFKGLCLKGGAEATAEWTNAVINKASLKATADQVLKVKIPQGKKYRVLLNGKEAIANPDAKGLITVSYTHLRAHETSQDL
;
A
#
# COMPACT_ATOMS: atom_id res chain seq x y z
N GLU A 1 -30.83 12.61 -6.02
CA GLU A 1 -31.45 11.31 -6.39
C GLU A 1 -30.38 10.25 -6.74
N ILE A 2 -29.34 10.61 -7.47
CA ILE A 2 -28.19 9.72 -7.75
C ILE A 2 -27.48 9.27 -6.46
N ARG A 3 -27.30 10.16 -5.46
CA ARG A 3 -26.70 9.83 -4.15
C ARG A 3 -27.49 8.76 -3.38
N ARG A 4 -28.83 8.77 -3.42
CA ARG A 4 -29.67 7.76 -2.73
C ARG A 4 -29.68 6.41 -3.44
N ASN A 5 -29.60 6.40 -4.77
CA ASN A 5 -29.60 5.17 -5.56
C ASN A 5 -28.26 4.43 -5.52
N VAL A 6 -27.15 5.13 -5.39
CA VAL A 6 -25.82 4.53 -5.20
C VAL A 6 -25.76 3.79 -3.87
N LEU A 7 -26.32 4.37 -2.79
CA LEU A 7 -26.28 3.75 -1.45
C LEU A 7 -27.27 2.57 -1.27
N ARG A 8 -28.34 2.46 -2.06
CA ARG A 8 -29.35 1.39 -1.92
C ARG A 8 -29.03 0.07 -2.64
N LYS A 9 -28.03 0.03 -3.52
CA LYS A 9 -27.67 -1.18 -4.32
C LYS A 9 -26.40 -1.88 -3.86
N PHE A 10 -25.91 -1.61 -2.66
CA PHE A 10 -24.70 -2.23 -2.13
C PHE A 10 -24.98 -3.62 -1.55
N THR A 11 -25.24 -4.58 -2.44
CA THR A 11 -25.33 -6.00 -2.12
C THR A 11 -23.94 -6.63 -2.00
N PRO A 12 -23.81 -7.82 -1.39
CA PRO A 12 -22.55 -8.60 -1.34
C PRO A 12 -21.81 -8.74 -2.68
N LYS A 13 -22.54 -8.71 -3.80
CA LYS A 13 -21.98 -8.68 -5.16
C LYS A 13 -21.14 -7.42 -5.46
N PHE A 14 -21.28 -6.35 -4.70
CA PHE A 14 -20.58 -5.09 -4.94
C PHE A 14 -19.14 -5.11 -4.40
N LEU A 15 -18.85 -5.79 -3.31
CA LEU A 15 -17.46 -5.93 -2.82
C LEU A 15 -16.55 -6.60 -3.83
N LYS A 16 -17.07 -7.57 -4.60
CA LYS A 16 -16.32 -8.17 -5.71
C LYS A 16 -15.96 -7.15 -6.80
N LYS A 17 -16.70 -6.06 -6.94
CA LYS A 17 -16.41 -4.95 -7.87
C LYS A 17 -15.60 -3.84 -7.20
N LEU A 18 -15.80 -3.60 -5.91
CA LEU A 18 -15.07 -2.58 -5.15
C LEU A 18 -13.58 -2.90 -5.07
N TRP A 19 -13.24 -4.14 -4.78
CA TRP A 19 -11.89 -4.64 -4.71
C TRP A 19 -11.04 -4.29 -5.95
N PRO A 20 -11.43 -4.68 -7.19
CA PRO A 20 -10.66 -4.31 -8.36
C PRO A 20 -10.64 -2.79 -8.59
N ALA A 21 -11.72 -2.08 -8.28
CA ALA A 21 -11.80 -0.63 -8.50
C ALA A 21 -10.81 0.14 -7.62
N VAL A 22 -10.68 -0.22 -6.33
CA VAL A 22 -9.71 0.40 -5.41
C VAL A 22 -8.29 0.00 -5.81
N LEU A 23 -8.02 -1.30 -5.99
CA LEU A 23 -6.65 -1.78 -6.27
C LEU A 23 -6.15 -1.44 -7.68
N LYS A 24 -7.04 -1.30 -8.65
CA LYS A 24 -6.68 -0.83 -10.01
C LYS A 24 -6.68 0.70 -10.14
N SER A 25 -6.74 1.43 -9.02
CA SER A 25 -6.70 2.90 -8.98
C SER A 25 -7.82 3.58 -9.78
N GLN A 26 -8.98 2.93 -9.90
CA GLN A 26 -10.20 3.55 -10.42
C GLN A 26 -10.89 4.39 -9.34
N ILE A 27 -10.72 4.00 -8.07
CA ILE A 27 -11.17 4.73 -6.89
C ILE A 27 -9.93 5.13 -6.09
N THR A 28 -9.69 6.43 -5.99
CA THR A 28 -8.57 6.99 -5.24
C THR A 28 -9.00 8.22 -4.44
N LEU A 29 -8.26 8.53 -3.39
CA LEU A 29 -8.52 9.71 -2.57
C LEU A 29 -8.30 11.02 -3.33
N GLU A 30 -7.38 11.03 -4.30
CA GLU A 30 -7.03 12.24 -5.06
C GLU A 30 -8.00 12.48 -6.22
N LYS A 31 -8.32 11.43 -7.00
CA LYS A 31 -9.10 11.59 -8.25
C LYS A 31 -10.61 11.43 -8.05
N THR A 32 -11.01 10.61 -7.08
CA THR A 32 -12.42 10.26 -6.84
C THR A 32 -12.74 10.21 -5.35
N PRO A 33 -12.55 11.31 -4.61
CA PRO A 33 -12.69 11.32 -3.14
C PRO A 33 -14.08 10.89 -2.66
N GLU A 34 -15.15 11.24 -3.37
CA GLU A 34 -16.50 10.81 -3.02
C GLU A 34 -16.71 9.30 -3.15
N LEU A 35 -16.07 8.67 -4.17
CA LEU A 35 -16.12 7.22 -4.34
C LEU A 35 -15.23 6.52 -3.31
N ALA A 36 -14.12 7.12 -2.91
CA ALA A 36 -13.26 6.60 -1.85
C ALA A 36 -14.00 6.57 -0.51
N GLU A 37 -14.75 7.62 -0.18
CA GLU A 37 -15.60 7.66 1.01
C GLU A 37 -16.75 6.65 0.94
N ALA A 38 -17.38 6.49 -0.23
CA ALA A 38 -18.40 5.45 -0.43
C ALA A 38 -17.79 4.03 -0.30
N ALA A 39 -16.54 3.84 -0.74
CA ALA A 39 -15.81 2.59 -0.57
C ALA A 39 -15.58 2.29 0.92
N ARG A 40 -15.12 3.27 1.72
CA ARG A 40 -14.96 3.15 3.17
C ARG A 40 -16.25 2.71 3.85
N LYS A 41 -17.33 3.42 3.63
CA LYS A 41 -18.65 3.06 4.19
C LYS A 41 -19.12 1.67 3.78
N THR A 42 -18.81 1.25 2.57
CA THR A 42 -19.15 -0.11 2.08
C THR A 42 -18.40 -1.16 2.85
N ILE A 43 -17.10 -0.94 3.12
CA ILE A 43 -16.26 -1.83 3.92
C ILE A 43 -16.80 -1.91 5.35
N GLU A 44 -17.07 -0.77 5.99
CA GLU A 44 -17.61 -0.68 7.36
C GLU A 44 -18.94 -1.44 7.49
N ASN A 45 -19.88 -1.19 6.57
CA ASN A 45 -21.16 -1.89 6.54
C ASN A 45 -21.00 -3.40 6.35
N ARG A 46 -20.00 -3.82 5.58
CA ARG A 46 -19.74 -5.26 5.38
C ARG A 46 -19.14 -5.90 6.61
N LEU A 47 -18.20 -5.24 7.28
CA LEU A 47 -17.57 -5.74 8.50
C LEU A 47 -18.55 -5.81 9.69
N SER A 48 -19.58 -4.97 9.70
CA SER A 48 -20.63 -4.97 10.73
C SER A 48 -21.80 -5.91 10.44
N ALA A 49 -21.80 -6.57 9.28
CA ALA A 49 -22.89 -7.50 8.94
C ALA A 49 -22.82 -8.78 9.77
N GLU A 50 -23.96 -9.25 10.29
CA GLU A 50 -24.07 -10.48 11.11
C GLU A 50 -23.51 -11.72 10.38
N ASN A 51 -23.64 -11.78 9.05
CA ASN A 51 -23.13 -12.87 8.22
C ASN A 51 -21.73 -12.60 7.65
N TRP A 52 -20.93 -11.76 8.30
CA TRP A 52 -19.53 -11.55 7.91
C TRP A 52 -18.72 -12.79 8.24
N GLU A 53 -18.15 -13.41 7.22
CA GLU A 53 -17.20 -14.52 7.36
C GLU A 53 -15.78 -13.94 7.36
N ASP A 54 -15.14 -13.96 8.54
CA ASP A 54 -13.79 -13.44 8.74
C ASP A 54 -12.76 -14.49 8.36
N THR A 55 -12.47 -14.58 7.07
CA THR A 55 -11.44 -15.45 6.53
C THR A 55 -10.11 -14.72 6.37
N GLU A 56 -9.02 -15.45 6.25
CA GLU A 56 -7.70 -14.90 5.96
C GLU A 56 -7.68 -14.09 4.66
N TRP A 57 -8.36 -14.58 3.60
CA TRP A 57 -8.51 -13.89 2.33
C TRP A 57 -9.26 -12.56 2.49
N SER A 58 -10.39 -12.58 3.20
CA SER A 58 -11.18 -11.39 3.47
C SER A 58 -10.37 -10.36 4.24
N ARG A 59 -9.65 -10.80 5.27
CA ARG A 59 -8.86 -9.93 6.14
C ARG A 59 -7.64 -9.33 5.43
N ALA A 60 -6.91 -10.13 4.66
CA ALA A 60 -5.80 -9.65 3.84
C ALA A 60 -6.25 -8.61 2.81
N ASN A 61 -7.43 -8.81 2.23
CA ASN A 61 -8.04 -7.83 1.34
C ASN A 61 -8.38 -6.51 2.05
N MET A 62 -8.84 -6.55 3.32
CA MET A 62 -9.08 -5.33 4.08
C MET A 62 -7.78 -4.54 4.29
N ILE A 63 -6.65 -5.21 4.57
CA ILE A 63 -5.35 -4.54 4.68
C ILE A 63 -5.06 -3.74 3.41
N CYS A 64 -5.15 -4.37 2.23
CA CYS A 64 -4.89 -3.72 0.96
C CYS A 64 -5.84 -2.54 0.68
N MET A 65 -7.13 -2.71 0.95
CA MET A 65 -8.13 -1.66 0.71
C MET A 65 -7.93 -0.46 1.65
N TYR A 66 -7.73 -0.70 2.94
CA TYR A 66 -7.47 0.37 3.90
C TYR A 66 -6.13 1.06 3.64
N ALA A 67 -5.09 0.31 3.22
CA ALA A 67 -3.82 0.92 2.80
C ALA A 67 -4.03 1.91 1.64
N ARG A 68 -4.83 1.56 0.63
CA ARG A 68 -5.16 2.43 -0.50
C ARG A 68 -6.08 3.60 -0.13
N LEU A 69 -6.94 3.42 0.85
CA LEU A 69 -7.77 4.47 1.44
C LEU A 69 -7.05 5.28 2.53
N LYS A 70 -5.78 4.95 2.80
CA LYS A 70 -4.92 5.60 3.81
C LYS A 70 -5.52 5.62 5.22
N ASP A 71 -6.24 4.56 5.56
CA ASP A 71 -6.75 4.32 6.91
C ASP A 71 -5.79 3.42 7.68
N ALA A 72 -4.80 4.03 8.28
CA ALA A 72 -3.68 3.32 8.89
C ALA A 72 -4.10 2.43 10.07
N GLN A 73 -5.05 2.87 10.87
CA GLN A 73 -5.48 2.11 12.05
C GLN A 73 -6.34 0.90 11.68
N GLU A 74 -7.26 1.04 10.73
CA GLU A 74 -8.07 -0.10 10.28
C GLU A 74 -7.23 -1.08 9.45
N ALA A 75 -6.24 -0.59 8.67
CA ALA A 75 -5.26 -1.45 8.02
C ALA A 75 -4.45 -2.26 9.05
N TYR A 76 -3.91 -1.60 10.08
CA TYR A 76 -3.12 -2.25 11.13
C TYR A 76 -3.94 -3.24 11.96
N LYS A 77 -5.14 -2.90 12.35
CA LYS A 77 -6.09 -3.82 13.00
C LYS A 77 -6.33 -5.08 12.15
N SER A 78 -6.45 -4.90 10.84
CA SER A 78 -6.59 -6.04 9.92
C SER A 78 -5.32 -6.88 9.84
N VAL A 79 -4.11 -6.28 9.92
CA VAL A 79 -2.84 -7.00 10.05
C VAL A 79 -2.81 -7.83 11.34
N GLN A 80 -3.18 -7.22 12.47
CA GLN A 80 -3.21 -7.91 13.76
C GLN A 80 -4.18 -9.11 13.76
N LEU A 81 -5.36 -8.95 13.16
CA LEU A 81 -6.35 -10.03 13.04
C LEU A 81 -5.86 -11.14 12.10
N LEU A 82 -5.24 -10.79 10.98
CA LEU A 82 -4.67 -11.78 10.06
C LEU A 82 -3.58 -12.60 10.74
N GLN A 83 -2.64 -11.94 11.41
CA GLN A 83 -1.51 -12.62 12.06
C GLN A 83 -1.89 -13.33 13.35
N GLY A 84 -2.74 -12.72 14.19
CA GLY A 84 -3.06 -13.26 15.51
C GLY A 84 -4.19 -14.28 15.53
N LYS A 85 -5.13 -14.21 14.58
CA LYS A 85 -6.32 -15.07 14.56
C LYS A 85 -6.35 -16.03 13.38
N LEU A 86 -5.91 -15.57 12.21
CA LEU A 86 -6.08 -16.27 10.94
C LEU A 86 -4.76 -16.83 10.39
N SER A 87 -3.72 -16.86 11.22
CA SER A 87 -2.44 -17.52 10.93
C SER A 87 -2.11 -18.52 12.02
N ARG A 88 -1.35 -19.55 11.67
CA ARG A 88 -0.81 -20.54 12.61
C ARG A 88 0.63 -20.19 12.99
N GLU A 89 1.22 -20.88 13.96
CA GLU A 89 2.58 -20.63 14.46
C GLU A 89 3.65 -20.67 13.37
N ASN A 90 3.41 -21.43 12.30
CA ASN A 90 4.26 -21.47 11.11
C ASN A 90 4.01 -20.32 10.12
N LEU A 91 3.21 -19.31 10.49
CA LEU A 91 2.79 -18.17 9.69
C LEU A 91 1.93 -18.51 8.46
N MET A 92 1.45 -19.74 8.34
CA MET A 92 0.50 -20.09 7.27
C MET A 92 -0.89 -19.61 7.62
N THR A 93 -1.54 -18.95 6.67
CA THR A 93 -2.89 -18.44 6.86
C THR A 93 -3.95 -19.52 6.67
N VAL A 94 -5.03 -19.42 7.43
CA VAL A 94 -6.14 -20.39 7.43
C VAL A 94 -7.49 -19.70 7.45
N SER A 95 -8.48 -20.31 6.78
CA SER A 95 -9.89 -20.04 7.04
C SER A 95 -10.33 -20.88 8.24
N PRO A 96 -10.99 -20.27 9.23
CA PRO A 96 -11.48 -21.00 10.40
C PRO A 96 -12.49 -22.11 10.05
N GLY A 97 -12.56 -23.13 10.89
CA GLY A 97 -13.61 -24.15 10.82
C GLY A 97 -15.02 -23.54 10.81
N GLY A 98 -15.95 -24.18 10.15
CA GLY A 98 -17.31 -23.69 9.88
C GLY A 98 -17.46 -22.93 8.57
N ILE A 99 -16.37 -22.35 8.04
CA ILE A 99 -16.37 -21.69 6.73
C ILE A 99 -16.60 -22.73 5.64
N ALA A 100 -17.54 -22.45 4.73
CA ALA A 100 -17.93 -23.32 3.63
C ALA A 100 -18.26 -24.78 4.07
N GLY A 101 -18.71 -24.96 5.33
CA GLY A 101 -19.07 -26.26 5.88
C GLY A 101 -17.90 -27.15 6.31
N ALA A 102 -16.69 -26.60 6.40
CA ALA A 102 -15.53 -27.36 6.87
C ALA A 102 -15.60 -27.63 8.38
N GLU A 103 -15.25 -28.84 8.79
CA GLU A 103 -15.23 -29.22 10.21
C GLU A 103 -14.07 -28.59 10.98
N GLY A 104 -12.98 -28.27 10.30
CA GLY A 104 -11.77 -27.68 10.87
C GLY A 104 -11.18 -26.56 10.00
N ASP A 105 -10.02 -26.05 10.42
CA ASP A 105 -9.33 -25.00 9.68
C ASP A 105 -8.88 -25.48 8.31
N ILE A 106 -9.13 -24.65 7.31
CA ILE A 106 -8.67 -24.89 5.94
C ILE A 106 -7.44 -24.03 5.69
N TYR A 107 -6.31 -24.64 5.32
CA TYR A 107 -5.17 -23.89 4.82
C TYR A 107 -5.56 -23.11 3.56
N SER A 108 -5.23 -21.85 3.54
CA SER A 108 -5.43 -21.01 2.38
C SER A 108 -4.22 -20.09 2.17
N PHE A 109 -3.60 -20.25 1.01
CA PHE A 109 -2.42 -19.49 0.64
C PHE A 109 -2.72 -18.01 0.40
N ASP A 110 -3.96 -17.67 0.00
CA ASP A 110 -4.34 -16.32 -0.44
C ASP A 110 -4.08 -15.23 0.62
N GLY A 111 -4.21 -15.57 1.89
CA GLY A 111 -3.96 -14.64 2.99
C GLY A 111 -2.50 -14.22 3.10
N ASN A 112 -1.55 -15.12 2.83
CA ASN A 112 -0.13 -14.83 2.93
C ASN A 112 0.34 -13.76 1.92
N PRO A 113 0.22 -13.96 0.59
CA PRO A 113 0.68 -12.97 -0.37
C PRO A 113 -0.14 -11.68 -0.33
N ALA A 114 -1.46 -11.75 -0.14
CA ALA A 114 -2.29 -10.56 -0.08
C ALA A 114 -2.03 -9.73 1.19
N GLY A 115 -1.83 -10.39 2.34
CA GLY A 115 -1.43 -9.71 3.58
C GLY A 115 -0.07 -9.03 3.46
N THR A 116 0.92 -9.72 2.88
CA THR A 116 2.25 -9.16 2.61
C THR A 116 2.18 -7.97 1.65
N ALA A 117 1.40 -8.08 0.57
CA ALA A 117 1.18 -6.97 -0.36
C ALA A 117 0.50 -5.78 0.32
N GLY A 118 -0.50 -6.03 1.17
CA GLY A 118 -1.18 -5.00 1.95
C GLY A 118 -0.23 -4.26 2.89
N MET A 119 0.62 -4.96 3.64
CA MET A 119 1.64 -4.35 4.49
C MET A 119 2.66 -3.53 3.68
N ALA A 120 3.10 -4.02 2.51
CA ALA A 120 3.96 -3.25 1.62
C ALA A 120 3.27 -1.95 1.14
N GLU A 121 1.97 -2.01 0.79
CA GLU A 121 1.18 -0.84 0.40
C GLU A 121 0.97 0.17 1.55
N MET A 122 1.03 -0.26 2.81
CA MET A 122 1.04 0.65 3.95
C MET A 122 2.34 1.47 4.02
N LEU A 123 3.46 0.90 3.55
CA LEU A 123 4.80 1.49 3.64
C LEU A 123 5.19 2.28 2.39
N ILE A 124 4.74 1.86 1.20
CA ILE A 124 5.07 2.53 -0.05
C ILE A 124 4.01 2.29 -1.12
N GLN A 125 3.67 3.35 -1.87
CA GLN A 125 2.74 3.27 -2.99
C GLN A 125 3.29 4.02 -4.21
N ASN A 126 3.00 3.51 -5.41
CA ASN A 126 3.29 4.22 -6.67
C ASN A 126 2.17 4.07 -7.73
N HIS A 127 0.97 3.74 -7.30
CA HIS A 127 -0.15 3.44 -8.19
C HIS A 127 -0.82 4.69 -8.79
N GLU A 128 -0.62 5.87 -8.22
CA GLU A 128 -1.15 7.14 -8.72
C GLU A 128 -0.22 7.89 -9.69
N GLY A 129 0.89 7.25 -10.09
CA GLY A 129 1.88 7.82 -11.01
C GLY A 129 2.98 8.61 -10.30
N TYR A 130 3.05 8.50 -8.99
CA TYR A 130 4.15 8.99 -8.17
C TYR A 130 4.42 8.02 -7.02
N VAL A 131 5.64 8.06 -6.50
CA VAL A 131 6.05 7.28 -5.32
C VAL A 131 5.69 8.07 -4.07
N GLU A 132 4.99 7.44 -3.15
CA GLU A 132 4.66 7.99 -1.84
C GLU A 132 5.19 7.06 -0.76
N PHE A 133 6.08 7.55 0.07
CA PHE A 133 6.63 6.82 1.21
C PHE A 133 5.72 6.98 2.43
N LEU A 134 5.51 5.91 3.16
CA LEU A 134 4.73 5.82 4.39
C LEU A 134 3.29 6.38 4.26
N PRO A 135 2.56 6.06 3.16
CA PRO A 135 1.24 6.63 2.91
C PRO A 135 0.18 6.22 3.94
N CYS A 136 0.41 5.10 4.64
CA CYS A 136 -0.57 4.50 5.56
C CYS A 136 0.13 3.93 6.80
N LEU A 137 1.00 4.73 7.43
CA LEU A 137 1.80 4.32 8.58
C LEU A 137 0.97 4.37 9.87
N PRO A 138 0.73 3.23 10.56
CA PRO A 138 0.05 3.23 11.86
C PRO A 138 0.96 3.80 12.94
N ILE A 139 0.37 4.29 14.02
CA ILE A 139 1.10 4.91 15.13
C ILE A 139 2.04 3.92 15.83
N GLU A 140 1.73 2.64 15.78
CA GLU A 140 2.51 1.54 16.34
C GLU A 140 3.84 1.32 15.61
N TRP A 141 3.91 1.73 14.33
CA TRP A 141 5.11 1.61 13.49
C TRP A 141 5.87 2.94 13.40
N LYS A 142 5.86 3.74 14.48
CA LYS A 142 6.49 5.05 14.51
C LYS A 142 7.99 5.05 14.20
N ASP A 143 8.68 3.95 14.45
CA ASP A 143 10.09 3.74 14.15
C ASP A 143 10.25 2.48 13.29
N GLY A 144 11.08 2.55 12.26
CA GLY A 144 11.27 1.39 11.40
C GLY A 144 12.07 1.66 10.13
N GLY A 145 12.08 0.66 9.29
CA GLY A 145 12.73 0.71 7.98
C GLY A 145 12.34 -0.45 7.10
N PHE A 146 12.49 -0.27 5.80
CA PHE A 146 12.40 -1.34 4.82
C PHE A 146 13.49 -1.18 3.76
N LYS A 147 13.85 -2.28 3.09
CA LYS A 147 14.88 -2.29 2.06
C LYS A 147 14.43 -3.13 0.86
N GLY A 148 14.58 -2.56 -0.33
CA GLY A 148 14.40 -3.28 -1.59
C GLY A 148 12.95 -3.61 -1.96
N LEU A 149 11.96 -2.85 -1.48
CA LEU A 149 10.59 -3.02 -1.94
C LEU A 149 10.46 -2.59 -3.41
N CYS A 150 9.99 -3.53 -4.24
CA CYS A 150 9.85 -3.32 -5.67
C CYS A 150 8.63 -2.46 -5.99
N LEU A 151 8.81 -1.51 -6.90
CA LEU A 151 7.78 -0.63 -7.42
C LEU A 151 7.41 -0.99 -8.85
N LYS A 152 6.15 -0.74 -9.19
CA LYS A 152 5.71 -0.85 -10.58
C LYS A 152 6.51 0.11 -11.46
N GLY A 153 7.06 -0.39 -12.56
CA GLY A 153 7.88 0.39 -13.49
C GLY A 153 9.38 0.19 -13.34
N GLY A 154 9.82 -0.73 -12.47
CA GLY A 154 11.23 -1.12 -12.39
C GLY A 154 12.06 -0.19 -11.51
N ALA A 155 11.66 0.00 -10.28
CA ALA A 155 12.48 0.65 -9.26
C ALA A 155 12.39 -0.13 -7.93
N GLU A 156 13.43 -0.04 -7.13
CA GLU A 156 13.50 -0.54 -5.77
C GLU A 156 13.52 0.62 -4.79
N ALA A 157 12.75 0.54 -3.72
CA ALA A 157 12.67 1.54 -2.69
C ALA A 157 13.24 1.05 -1.36
N THR A 158 13.89 1.95 -0.65
CA THR A 158 14.39 1.72 0.72
C THR A 158 14.08 2.96 1.53
N ALA A 159 13.64 2.81 2.78
CA ALA A 159 13.42 3.92 3.69
C ALA A 159 13.71 3.55 5.14
N GLU A 160 14.10 4.55 5.91
CA GLU A 160 14.27 4.50 7.36
C GLU A 160 13.57 5.71 7.98
N TRP A 161 12.86 5.51 9.08
CA TRP A 161 12.13 6.56 9.76
C TRP A 161 12.19 6.41 11.27
N THR A 162 12.03 7.52 11.97
CA THR A 162 11.95 7.61 13.43
C THR A 162 10.88 8.63 13.81
N ASN A 163 10.04 8.30 14.79
CA ASN A 163 8.89 9.12 15.19
C ASN A 163 7.99 9.49 13.99
N ALA A 164 7.73 8.53 13.10
CA ALA A 164 6.97 8.69 11.85
C ALA A 164 7.55 9.74 10.88
N VAL A 165 8.81 10.13 11.05
CA VAL A 165 9.53 11.06 10.17
C VAL A 165 10.58 10.29 9.38
N ILE A 166 10.54 10.38 8.06
CA ILE A 166 11.54 9.76 7.18
C ILE A 166 12.88 10.44 7.39
N ASN A 167 13.88 9.67 7.86
CA ASN A 167 15.26 10.12 8.02
C ASN A 167 16.02 9.99 6.72
N LYS A 168 15.78 8.88 6.01
CA LYS A 168 16.42 8.57 4.73
C LYS A 168 15.47 7.75 3.88
N ALA A 169 15.40 8.11 2.61
CA ALA A 169 14.73 7.30 1.59
C ALA A 169 15.56 7.26 0.33
N SER A 170 15.54 6.16 -0.38
CA SER A 170 16.24 6.00 -1.65
C SER A 170 15.40 5.22 -2.65
N LEU A 171 15.57 5.57 -3.91
CA LEU A 171 15.01 4.85 -5.05
C LEU A 171 16.17 4.44 -5.96
N LYS A 172 16.20 3.15 -6.31
CA LYS A 172 17.15 2.61 -7.28
C LYS A 172 16.35 2.18 -8.50
N ALA A 173 16.50 2.91 -9.59
CA ALA A 173 15.87 2.54 -10.85
C ALA A 173 16.65 1.42 -11.54
N THR A 174 15.94 0.47 -12.15
CA THR A 174 16.53 -0.66 -12.88
C THR A 174 16.52 -0.45 -14.39
N ALA A 175 15.87 0.61 -14.86
CA ALA A 175 15.80 1.04 -16.26
C ALA A 175 15.65 2.56 -16.35
N ASP A 176 15.87 3.10 -17.53
CA ASP A 176 15.67 4.52 -17.80
C ASP A 176 14.21 4.89 -17.59
N GLN A 177 13.97 5.83 -16.70
CA GLN A 177 12.62 6.27 -16.36
C GLN A 177 12.60 7.64 -15.70
N VAL A 178 11.42 8.22 -15.69
CA VAL A 178 11.12 9.43 -14.92
C VAL A 178 10.29 9.01 -13.71
N LEU A 179 10.80 9.28 -12.52
CA LEU A 179 10.11 9.03 -11.27
C LEU A 179 9.59 10.36 -10.70
N LYS A 180 8.33 10.37 -10.29
CA LYS A 180 7.77 11.43 -9.47
C LYS A 180 7.70 10.94 -8.03
N VAL A 181 8.14 11.76 -7.09
CA VAL A 181 8.17 11.42 -5.67
C VAL A 181 7.42 12.48 -4.89
N LYS A 182 6.46 12.05 -4.07
CA LYS A 182 5.73 12.95 -3.19
C LYS A 182 6.56 13.26 -1.95
N ILE A 183 6.79 14.54 -1.72
CA ILE A 183 7.53 15.05 -0.58
C ILE A 183 6.56 15.53 0.49
N PRO A 184 6.75 15.16 1.78
CA PRO A 184 5.95 15.68 2.88
C PRO A 184 6.01 17.21 2.94
N GLN A 185 4.86 17.87 2.97
CA GLN A 185 4.80 19.33 3.02
C GLN A 185 5.42 19.86 4.33
N GLY A 186 6.05 21.05 4.23
CA GLY A 186 6.62 21.75 5.38
C GLY A 186 7.89 21.11 5.98
N LYS A 187 8.43 20.05 5.39
CA LYS A 187 9.68 19.43 5.82
C LYS A 187 10.85 19.88 4.98
N LYS A 188 12.01 20.10 5.62
CA LYS A 188 13.28 20.29 4.92
C LYS A 188 13.80 18.94 4.45
N TYR A 189 14.26 18.87 3.21
CA TYR A 189 14.86 17.65 2.64
C TYR A 189 16.04 18.04 1.74
N ARG A 190 16.91 17.07 1.52
CA ARG A 190 18.02 17.16 0.57
C ARG A 190 17.87 16.02 -0.43
N VAL A 191 17.96 16.33 -1.69
CA VAL A 191 17.91 15.34 -2.78
C VAL A 191 19.33 15.08 -3.27
N LEU A 192 19.68 13.81 -3.38
CA LEU A 192 20.92 13.36 -3.97
C LEU A 192 20.58 12.51 -5.21
N LEU A 193 21.13 12.86 -6.35
CA LEU A 193 21.06 12.07 -7.57
C LEU A 193 22.45 11.48 -7.83
N ASN A 194 22.57 10.16 -7.81
CA ASN A 194 23.83 9.45 -7.93
C ASN A 194 24.92 9.98 -6.97
N GLY A 195 24.52 10.24 -5.71
CA GLY A 195 25.40 10.75 -4.67
C GLY A 195 25.73 12.25 -4.73
N LYS A 196 25.32 12.95 -5.78
CA LYS A 196 25.53 14.40 -5.93
C LYS A 196 24.28 15.16 -5.56
N GLU A 197 24.45 16.28 -4.86
CA GLU A 197 23.33 17.14 -4.49
C GLU A 197 22.62 17.70 -5.73
N ALA A 198 21.31 17.57 -5.76
CA ALA A 198 20.46 18.05 -6.85
C ALA A 198 19.41 19.01 -6.30
N ILE A 199 19.21 20.11 -7.01
CA ILE A 199 18.12 21.04 -6.72
C ILE A 199 16.84 20.42 -7.30
N ALA A 200 15.90 20.08 -6.42
CA ALA A 200 14.60 19.58 -6.82
C ALA A 200 13.52 20.34 -6.06
N ASN A 201 12.79 21.18 -6.77
CA ASN A 201 11.68 21.94 -6.22
C ASN A 201 10.39 21.15 -6.44
N PRO A 202 9.55 20.97 -5.41
CA PRO A 202 8.25 20.33 -5.58
C PRO A 202 7.33 21.23 -6.41
N ASP A 203 6.49 20.59 -7.20
CA ASP A 203 5.39 21.25 -7.89
C ASP A 203 4.26 21.65 -6.91
N ALA A 204 3.17 22.21 -7.43
CA ALA A 204 2.00 22.62 -6.62
C ALA A 204 1.34 21.45 -5.85
N LYS A 205 1.61 20.21 -6.25
CA LYS A 205 1.13 18.99 -5.58
C LYS A 205 2.15 18.39 -4.59
N GLY A 206 3.30 19.03 -4.42
CA GLY A 206 4.39 18.53 -3.60
C GLY A 206 5.18 17.39 -4.23
N LEU A 207 5.16 17.27 -5.57
CA LEU A 207 5.87 16.23 -6.30
C LEU A 207 7.20 16.78 -6.82
N ILE A 208 8.29 16.07 -6.55
CA ILE A 208 9.56 16.25 -7.26
C ILE A 208 9.64 15.25 -8.41
N THR A 209 10.18 15.71 -9.55
CA THR A 209 10.40 14.87 -10.72
C THR A 209 11.88 14.60 -10.87
N VAL A 210 12.26 13.34 -10.96
CA VAL A 210 13.65 12.87 -11.11
C VAL A 210 13.73 12.02 -12.37
N SER A 211 14.58 12.44 -13.31
CA SER A 211 14.90 11.64 -14.50
C SER A 211 16.11 10.75 -14.18
N TYR A 212 15.93 9.46 -14.37
CA TYR A 212 17.00 8.49 -14.27
C TYR A 212 17.33 7.99 -15.68
N THR A 213 18.54 8.24 -16.12
CA THR A 213 19.13 7.65 -17.33
C THR A 213 20.19 6.67 -16.88
N HIS A 214 20.08 5.44 -17.33
CA HIS A 214 21.07 4.39 -17.08
C HIS A 214 22.29 4.67 -17.99
N LEU A 215 23.15 5.58 -17.56
CA LEU A 215 24.47 5.65 -18.12
C LEU A 215 25.12 4.31 -17.78
N ARG A 216 25.32 3.46 -18.81
CA ARG A 216 26.28 2.35 -18.69
C ARG A 216 27.57 3.01 -18.25
N ALA A 217 27.96 2.81 -17.01
CA ALA A 217 29.32 3.03 -16.60
C ALA A 217 30.13 2.07 -17.46
N HIS A 218 30.83 2.58 -18.46
CA HIS A 218 32.00 1.89 -18.96
C HIS A 218 32.94 1.85 -17.75
N GLU A 219 33.05 0.67 -17.13
CA GLU A 219 34.23 0.35 -16.36
C GLU A 219 35.38 0.40 -17.33
N THR A 220 36.03 1.53 -17.39
CA THR A 220 37.43 1.58 -17.83
C THR A 220 38.24 1.06 -16.64
N SER A 221 38.38 -0.24 -16.56
CA SER A 221 39.53 -0.82 -15.87
C SER A 221 40.79 -0.33 -16.60
N GLN A 222 41.38 0.70 -16.08
CA GLN A 222 42.78 0.97 -16.33
C GLN A 222 43.50 0.52 -15.06
N ASP A 223 43.92 -0.74 -15.10
CA ASP A 223 45.05 -1.19 -14.34
C ASP A 223 46.29 -0.42 -14.78
N LEU A 224 46.91 0.30 -13.87
CA LEU A 224 48.33 0.62 -13.83
C LEU A 224 48.79 0.60 -12.38
#